data_49ee89ce9a1abd261f758f584563c678
#
_entry.id   49ee89ce9a1abd261f758f584563c678
#
_cell.length_a   1.000
_cell.length_b   1.000
_cell.length_c   1.000
_cell.angle_alpha   90.00
_cell.angle_beta   90.00
_cell.angle_gamma   90.00
#
_symmetry.space_group_name_H-M   'P 1'
#
loop_
_entity.id
_entity.type
_entity.pdbx_description
1 polymer ?
#
loop_
_entity_poly.entity_id
_entity_poly.type
_entity_poly.pdbx_seq_one_letter_code
_entity_poly.pdbx_strand_id
1 'polypeptide(L)'
;YWPGSVIENWWATAYALHFLTEARTAGYEVNESTINRTFEYLKSKVKTKETEKVYFANASNVIEKQVKVKREIIYSLYLLAINDRRDLTMMNYYKANHQQLTIDSKYMLALSYLAIGDTKSYLALLPDNFAGEKSERSLAGNFSSYVRDQALTLNCLLETDPDNAQIPNMARTLSQLIKGEKWLSTQERAFAFLALGKFAKRSTSTNVRATVFADGKELGVF
;
A
#
# COMPACT_ATOMS: atom_id res chain seq x y z
N TYR A 1 2.18 -4.88 -19.68
CA TYR A 1 3.26 -5.49 -20.47
C TYR A 1 2.68 -6.21 -21.68
N TRP A 2 3.16 -5.81 -22.83
CA TRP A 2 2.83 -6.51 -24.08
C TRP A 2 3.96 -7.49 -24.39
N PRO A 3 3.68 -8.68 -24.88
CA PRO A 3 4.71 -9.61 -25.34
C PRO A 3 5.67 -8.91 -26.31
N GLY A 4 6.99 -9.05 -26.05
CA GLY A 4 8.05 -8.40 -26.86
C GLY A 4 8.41 -6.97 -26.44
N SER A 5 7.76 -6.37 -25.44
CA SER A 5 8.21 -5.08 -24.89
C SER A 5 9.53 -5.24 -24.17
N VAL A 6 10.52 -4.43 -24.54
CA VAL A 6 11.82 -4.31 -23.86
C VAL A 6 11.86 -3.20 -22.82
N ILE A 7 10.74 -2.46 -22.65
CA ILE A 7 10.66 -1.36 -21.70
C ILE A 7 10.43 -1.92 -20.30
N GLU A 8 11.36 -1.63 -19.43
CA GLU A 8 11.28 -1.94 -18.01
C GLU A 8 10.12 -1.17 -17.36
N ASN A 9 9.33 -1.85 -16.53
CA ASN A 9 8.33 -1.21 -15.66
C ASN A 9 8.55 -1.64 -14.22
N TRP A 10 9.23 -0.79 -13.47
CA TRP A 10 9.57 -1.06 -12.07
C TRP A 10 8.32 -1.25 -11.20
N TRP A 11 7.32 -0.36 -11.33
CA TRP A 11 6.06 -0.49 -10.59
C TRP A 11 5.40 -1.86 -10.80
N ALA A 12 5.21 -2.26 -12.06
CA ALA A 12 4.60 -3.54 -12.38
C ALA A 12 5.43 -4.73 -11.87
N THR A 13 6.77 -4.62 -11.87
CA THR A 13 7.67 -5.64 -11.35
C THR A 13 7.53 -5.78 -9.83
N ALA A 14 7.48 -4.67 -9.08
CA ALA A 14 7.25 -4.68 -7.65
C ALA A 14 5.85 -5.23 -7.31
N TYR A 15 4.82 -4.80 -8.03
CA TYR A 15 3.45 -5.29 -7.86
C TYR A 15 3.33 -6.80 -8.13
N ALA A 16 3.96 -7.29 -9.20
CA ALA A 16 3.97 -8.72 -9.51
C ALA A 16 4.68 -9.54 -8.42
N LEU A 17 5.80 -9.04 -7.87
CA LEU A 17 6.47 -9.68 -6.74
C LEU A 17 5.56 -9.74 -5.51
N HIS A 18 4.89 -8.64 -5.17
CA HIS A 18 3.95 -8.61 -4.05
C HIS A 18 2.87 -9.68 -4.21
N PHE A 19 2.23 -9.73 -5.38
CA PHE A 19 1.24 -10.76 -5.70
C PHE A 19 1.81 -12.18 -5.57
N LEU A 20 3.00 -12.46 -6.11
CA LEU A 20 3.62 -13.78 -6.04
C LEU A 20 3.98 -14.20 -4.61
N THR A 21 4.44 -13.27 -3.79
CA THR A 21 4.75 -13.56 -2.39
C THR A 21 3.48 -13.79 -1.55
N GLU A 22 2.40 -13.06 -1.81
CA GLU A 22 1.09 -13.33 -1.20
C GLU A 22 0.51 -14.69 -1.65
N ALA A 23 0.58 -14.99 -2.95
CA ALA A 23 0.12 -16.27 -3.49
C ALA A 23 0.86 -17.44 -2.85
N ARG A 24 2.18 -17.33 -2.70
CA ARG A 24 3.00 -18.33 -1.97
C ARG A 24 2.54 -18.51 -0.54
N THR A 25 2.31 -17.41 0.19
CA THR A 25 1.82 -17.45 1.57
C THR A 25 0.43 -18.07 1.68
N ALA A 26 -0.40 -17.91 0.64
CA ALA A 26 -1.72 -18.54 0.54
C ALA A 26 -1.67 -20.03 0.11
N GLY A 27 -0.47 -20.59 -0.10
CA GLY A 27 -0.26 -22.00 -0.44
C GLY A 27 -0.31 -22.31 -1.95
N TYR A 28 -0.32 -21.31 -2.81
CA TYR A 28 -0.21 -21.53 -4.26
C TYR A 28 1.24 -21.78 -4.68
N GLU A 29 1.40 -22.65 -5.65
CA GLU A 29 2.71 -22.89 -6.28
C GLU A 29 3.15 -21.66 -7.08
N VAL A 30 4.40 -21.23 -6.85
CA VAL A 30 4.99 -20.06 -7.51
C VAL A 30 6.40 -20.38 -8.00
N ASN A 31 6.87 -19.67 -9.01
CA ASN A 31 8.23 -19.85 -9.53
C ASN A 31 9.25 -19.12 -8.64
N GLU A 32 9.91 -19.84 -7.75
CA GLU A 32 10.92 -19.30 -6.83
C GLU A 32 12.11 -18.63 -7.54
N SER A 33 12.53 -19.12 -8.70
CA SER A 33 13.61 -18.48 -9.50
C SER A 33 13.17 -17.09 -9.96
N THR A 34 11.93 -16.92 -10.39
CA THR A 34 11.37 -15.62 -10.76
C THR A 34 11.31 -14.67 -9.55
N ILE A 35 10.82 -15.15 -8.41
CA ILE A 35 10.77 -14.38 -7.16
C ILE A 35 12.17 -13.90 -6.77
N ASN A 36 13.15 -14.81 -6.74
CA ASN A 36 14.53 -14.47 -6.36
C ASN A 36 15.19 -13.45 -7.30
N ARG A 37 15.04 -13.62 -8.62
CA ARG A 37 15.54 -12.63 -9.60
C ARG A 37 14.88 -11.26 -9.42
N THR A 38 13.59 -11.25 -9.08
CA THR A 38 12.87 -10.00 -8.86
C THR A 38 13.36 -9.30 -7.59
N PHE A 39 13.65 -10.03 -6.52
CA PHE A 39 14.26 -9.44 -5.33
C PHE A 39 15.62 -8.80 -5.63
N GLU A 40 16.51 -9.47 -6.39
CA GLU A 40 17.81 -8.89 -6.76
C GLU A 40 17.66 -7.64 -7.63
N TYR A 41 16.69 -7.64 -8.55
CA TYR A 41 16.32 -6.46 -9.30
C TYR A 41 15.89 -5.30 -8.38
N LEU A 42 14.96 -5.53 -7.43
CA LEU A 42 14.52 -4.49 -6.50
C LEU A 42 15.66 -3.97 -5.62
N LYS A 43 16.55 -4.84 -5.14
CA LYS A 43 17.75 -4.44 -4.39
C LYS A 43 18.69 -3.51 -5.18
N SER A 44 18.80 -3.71 -6.47
CA SER A 44 19.59 -2.81 -7.33
C SER A 44 18.92 -1.45 -7.48
N LYS A 45 17.58 -1.46 -7.65
CA LYS A 45 16.79 -0.27 -7.93
C LYS A 45 16.63 0.67 -6.74
N VAL A 46 16.49 0.16 -5.52
CA VAL A 46 16.33 1.03 -4.33
C VAL A 46 17.52 1.95 -4.07
N LYS A 47 18.68 1.67 -4.68
CA LYS A 47 19.91 2.46 -4.55
C LYS A 47 19.97 3.66 -5.49
N THR A 48 19.07 3.77 -6.46
CA THR A 48 19.13 4.83 -7.50
C THR A 48 18.81 6.22 -7.00
N LYS A 49 18.09 6.34 -5.86
CA LYS A 49 17.67 7.62 -5.26
C LYS A 49 16.89 8.52 -6.24
N GLU A 50 16.16 7.91 -7.16
CA GLU A 50 15.35 8.64 -8.14
C GLU A 50 14.23 9.42 -7.47
N THR A 51 13.88 10.55 -8.08
CA THR A 51 12.72 11.37 -7.70
C THR A 51 11.71 11.41 -8.84
N GLU A 52 10.47 11.73 -8.49
CA GLU A 52 9.38 11.93 -9.44
C GLU A 52 8.65 13.24 -9.16
N LYS A 53 7.99 13.76 -10.18
CA LYS A 53 7.07 14.89 -10.04
C LYS A 53 5.71 14.33 -9.69
N VAL A 54 5.18 14.78 -8.55
CA VAL A 54 3.84 14.40 -8.08
C VAL A 54 2.94 15.63 -8.06
N TYR A 55 1.66 15.41 -8.26
CA TYR A 55 0.65 16.45 -8.30
C TYR A 55 -0.39 16.12 -7.22
N PHE A 56 -0.62 17.06 -6.32
CA PHE A 56 -1.60 16.94 -5.23
C PHE A 56 -2.61 18.06 -5.31
N ALA A 57 -3.90 17.74 -5.08
CA ALA A 57 -4.89 18.75 -4.77
C ALA A 57 -4.73 19.19 -3.31
N ASN A 58 -4.54 20.48 -3.09
CA ASN A 58 -4.55 21.06 -1.75
C ASN A 58 -6.00 21.21 -1.20
N ALA A 59 -6.14 21.73 0.01
CA ALA A 59 -7.45 21.92 0.66
C ALA A 59 -8.42 22.82 -0.17
N SER A 60 -7.91 23.68 -1.02
CA SER A 60 -8.69 24.54 -1.94
C SER A 60 -8.89 23.91 -3.32
N ASN A 61 -8.58 22.61 -3.50
CA ASN A 61 -8.57 21.88 -4.78
C ASN A 61 -7.65 22.50 -5.85
N VAL A 62 -6.63 23.25 -5.46
CA VAL A 62 -5.58 23.73 -6.36
C VAL A 62 -4.53 22.63 -6.48
N ILE A 63 -4.14 22.32 -7.72
CA ILE A 63 -3.12 21.31 -8.00
C ILE A 63 -1.73 21.92 -7.76
N GLU A 64 -1.01 21.33 -6.84
CA GLU A 64 0.38 21.69 -6.53
C GLU A 64 1.33 20.60 -7.02
N LYS A 65 2.41 21.03 -7.68
CA LYS A 65 3.47 20.14 -8.13
C LYS A 65 4.59 20.11 -7.10
N GLN A 66 4.96 18.91 -6.69
CA GLN A 66 6.09 18.67 -5.79
C GLN A 66 7.07 17.66 -6.40
N VAL A 67 8.32 17.71 -5.96
CA VAL A 67 9.33 16.70 -6.28
C VAL A 67 9.46 15.79 -5.05
N LYS A 68 9.17 14.52 -5.22
CA LYS A 68 9.23 13.50 -4.15
C LYS A 68 10.12 12.34 -4.56
N VAL A 69 10.53 11.55 -3.61
CA VAL A 69 11.16 10.25 -3.87
C VAL A 69 10.20 9.38 -4.66
N LYS A 70 10.73 8.70 -5.67
CA LYS A 70 9.94 7.80 -6.51
C LYS A 70 9.30 6.70 -5.67
N ARG A 71 7.98 6.55 -5.75
CA ARG A 71 7.20 5.64 -4.90
C ARG A 71 7.66 4.19 -4.99
N GLU A 72 8.11 3.76 -6.17
CA GLU A 72 8.62 2.41 -6.43
C GLU A 72 9.80 2.05 -5.54
N ILE A 73 10.62 3.03 -5.13
CA ILE A 73 11.75 2.81 -4.22
C ILE A 73 11.25 2.34 -2.87
N ILE A 74 10.32 3.09 -2.28
CA ILE A 74 9.82 2.78 -0.94
C ILE A 74 8.96 1.52 -0.95
N TYR A 75 8.15 1.32 -1.98
CA TYR A 75 7.40 0.08 -2.14
C TYR A 75 8.33 -1.13 -2.26
N SER A 76 9.45 -0.99 -3.00
CA SER A 76 10.47 -2.05 -3.07
C SER A 76 11.14 -2.32 -1.73
N LEU A 77 11.47 -1.28 -0.95
CA LEU A 77 12.02 -1.44 0.41
C LEU A 77 11.05 -2.16 1.34
N TYR A 78 9.75 -1.84 1.25
CA TYR A 78 8.71 -2.55 2.00
C TYR A 78 8.68 -4.04 1.64
N LEU A 79 8.62 -4.38 0.35
CA LEU A 79 8.61 -5.77 -0.11
C LEU A 79 9.88 -6.53 0.30
N LEU A 80 11.03 -5.88 0.26
CA LEU A 80 12.28 -6.47 0.74
C LEU A 80 12.23 -6.72 2.25
N ALA A 81 11.69 -5.78 3.04
CA ALA A 81 11.62 -5.89 4.49
C ALA A 81 10.69 -7.02 4.96
N ILE A 82 9.47 -7.12 4.41
CA ILE A 82 8.50 -8.16 4.79
C ILE A 82 8.89 -9.57 4.32
N ASN A 83 9.92 -9.70 3.47
CA ASN A 83 10.45 -10.97 2.98
C ASN A 83 11.88 -11.26 3.48
N ASP A 84 12.29 -10.69 4.63
CA ASP A 84 13.59 -10.89 5.27
C ASP A 84 14.82 -10.53 4.40
N ARG A 85 14.64 -9.62 3.43
CA ARG A 85 15.68 -9.18 2.50
C ARG A 85 16.01 -7.68 2.61
N ARG A 86 15.78 -7.11 3.78
CA ARG A 86 15.92 -5.67 4.07
C ARG A 86 17.22 -5.05 3.56
N ASP A 87 17.13 -3.82 3.05
CA ASP A 87 18.27 -2.92 2.83
C ASP A 87 18.25 -1.80 3.87
N LEU A 88 18.86 -2.06 5.04
CA LEU A 88 18.84 -1.14 6.17
C LEU A 88 19.55 0.19 5.85
N THR A 89 20.56 0.18 4.99
CA THR A 89 21.26 1.39 4.56
C THR A 89 20.32 2.33 3.84
N MET A 90 19.54 1.81 2.88
CA MET A 90 18.59 2.62 2.12
C MET A 90 17.36 3.00 2.97
N MET A 91 16.88 2.12 3.83
CA MET A 91 15.81 2.47 4.78
C MET A 91 16.22 3.65 5.67
N ASN A 92 17.43 3.62 6.27
CA ASN A 92 17.94 4.71 7.10
C ASN A 92 18.15 6.01 6.30
N TYR A 93 18.61 5.92 5.05
CA TYR A 93 18.73 7.08 4.18
C TYR A 93 17.36 7.77 3.99
N TYR A 94 16.31 7.01 3.66
CA TYR A 94 14.97 7.58 3.46
C TYR A 94 14.27 7.97 4.77
N LYS A 95 14.60 7.33 5.90
CA LYS A 95 14.17 7.80 7.21
C LYS A 95 14.71 9.20 7.51
N ALA A 96 15.99 9.45 7.25
CA ALA A 96 16.60 10.76 7.43
C ALA A 96 16.03 11.82 6.46
N ASN A 97 15.51 11.41 5.31
CA ASN A 97 14.95 12.27 4.27
C ASN A 97 13.42 12.11 4.13
N HIS A 98 12.71 11.74 5.19
CA HIS A 98 11.29 11.38 5.14
C HIS A 98 10.36 12.50 4.66
N GLN A 99 10.79 13.78 4.72
CA GLN A 99 10.02 14.92 4.20
C GLN A 99 9.86 14.84 2.67
N GLN A 100 10.78 14.16 1.98
CA GLN A 100 10.71 13.96 0.53
C GLN A 100 9.79 12.79 0.13
N LEU A 101 9.21 12.08 1.09
CA LEU A 101 8.29 10.97 0.84
C LEU A 101 6.86 11.47 0.66
N THR A 102 6.08 10.78 -0.16
CA THR A 102 4.62 10.88 -0.19
C THR A 102 4.03 10.19 1.04
N ILE A 103 2.77 10.47 1.37
CA ILE A 103 2.14 9.91 2.58
C ILE A 103 2.07 8.38 2.55
N ASP A 104 1.70 7.79 1.42
CA ASP A 104 1.70 6.34 1.21
C ASP A 104 3.10 5.73 1.40
N SER A 105 4.13 6.41 0.89
CA SER A 105 5.53 6.01 1.08
C SER A 105 5.99 6.11 2.55
N LYS A 106 5.53 7.11 3.30
CA LYS A 106 5.83 7.19 4.74
C LYS A 106 5.27 6.00 5.51
N TYR A 107 4.02 5.61 5.23
CA TYR A 107 3.43 4.39 5.81
C TYR A 107 4.24 3.15 5.45
N MET A 108 4.55 2.94 4.17
CA MET A 108 5.32 1.76 3.74
C MET A 108 6.72 1.71 4.37
N LEU A 109 7.41 2.85 4.50
CA LEU A 109 8.71 2.90 5.17
C LEU A 109 8.58 2.61 6.67
N ALA A 110 7.58 3.17 7.35
CA ALA A 110 7.30 2.85 8.75
C ALA A 110 7.04 1.36 8.94
N LEU A 111 6.16 0.77 8.14
CA LEU A 111 5.85 -0.67 8.17
C LEU A 111 7.07 -1.54 7.84
N SER A 112 7.99 -1.06 7.00
CA SER A 112 9.27 -1.76 6.75
C SER A 112 10.10 -1.87 8.02
N TYR A 113 10.11 -0.84 8.87
CA TYR A 113 10.79 -0.89 10.17
C TYR A 113 10.08 -1.82 11.16
N LEU A 114 8.76 -1.82 11.18
CA LEU A 114 7.99 -2.75 12.02
C LEU A 114 8.27 -4.21 11.63
N ALA A 115 8.28 -4.50 10.32
CA ALA A 115 8.56 -5.85 9.79
C ALA A 115 9.93 -6.39 10.21
N ILE A 116 10.91 -5.53 10.44
CA ILE A 116 12.26 -5.92 10.90
C ILE A 116 12.45 -5.80 12.42
N GLY A 117 11.38 -5.51 13.18
CA GLY A 117 11.40 -5.41 14.65
C GLY A 117 11.83 -4.06 15.21
N ASP A 118 12.07 -3.02 14.39
CA ASP A 118 12.42 -1.67 14.86
C ASP A 118 11.14 -0.83 15.11
N THR A 119 10.47 -1.13 16.22
CA THR A 119 9.26 -0.42 16.66
C THR A 119 9.51 1.08 16.91
N LYS A 120 10.71 1.46 17.34
CA LYS A 120 11.06 2.87 17.58
C LYS A 120 11.02 3.69 16.29
N SER A 121 11.64 3.19 15.23
CA SER A 121 11.63 3.85 13.92
C SER A 121 10.23 3.81 13.28
N TYR A 122 9.49 2.72 13.48
CA TYR A 122 8.09 2.62 13.05
C TYR A 122 7.25 3.75 13.65
N LEU A 123 7.21 3.89 14.98
CA LEU A 123 6.42 4.93 15.66
C LEU A 123 6.86 6.35 15.30
N ALA A 124 8.15 6.56 15.05
CA ALA A 124 8.68 7.88 14.68
C ALA A 124 8.31 8.29 13.23
N LEU A 125 8.00 7.33 12.36
CA LEU A 125 7.71 7.58 10.94
C LEU A 125 6.23 7.46 10.60
N LEU A 126 5.46 6.68 11.37
CA LEU A 126 4.07 6.42 11.08
C LEU A 126 3.26 7.73 11.11
N PRO A 127 2.59 8.10 10.03
CA PRO A 127 1.71 9.27 10.05
C PRO A 127 0.51 9.07 10.98
N ASP A 128 0.03 10.13 11.61
CA ASP A 128 -1.15 10.09 12.49
C ASP A 128 -2.43 9.70 11.74
N ASN A 129 -2.50 10.05 10.47
CA ASN A 129 -3.63 9.70 9.59
C ASN A 129 -3.23 9.81 8.12
N PHE A 130 -4.04 9.22 7.24
CA PHE A 130 -3.87 9.33 5.80
C PHE A 130 -4.61 10.59 5.27
N ALA A 131 -4.06 11.78 5.56
CA ALA A 131 -4.63 13.06 5.15
C ALA A 131 -3.56 14.00 4.60
N GLY A 132 -4.00 15.07 3.94
CA GLY A 132 -3.15 16.17 3.49
C GLY A 132 -2.58 16.02 2.10
N GLU A 133 -2.47 14.82 1.54
CA GLU A 133 -1.98 14.58 0.18
C GLU A 133 -3.04 13.86 -0.64
N LYS A 134 -3.75 14.58 -1.50
CA LYS A 134 -4.72 13.98 -2.42
C LYS A 134 -4.08 13.89 -3.80
N SER A 135 -3.44 12.75 -4.07
CA SER A 135 -2.76 12.49 -5.35
C SER A 135 -3.71 12.65 -6.53
N GLU A 136 -3.26 13.40 -7.55
CA GLU A 136 -3.93 13.43 -8.83
C GLU A 136 -3.84 12.06 -9.51
N ARG A 137 -4.91 11.68 -10.23
CA ARG A 137 -4.96 10.39 -10.91
C ARG A 137 -4.01 10.35 -12.10
N SER A 138 -3.09 9.37 -12.11
CA SER A 138 -2.23 9.04 -13.25
C SER A 138 -2.66 7.73 -13.88
N LEU A 139 -2.78 7.69 -15.19
CA LEU A 139 -3.12 6.49 -15.97
C LEU A 139 -1.87 5.80 -16.55
N ALA A 140 -0.68 6.25 -16.16
CA ALA A 140 0.59 5.73 -16.61
C ALA A 140 1.61 5.65 -15.46
N GLY A 141 2.76 5.07 -15.71
CA GLY A 141 3.85 4.96 -14.73
C GLY A 141 3.45 4.05 -13.57
N ASN A 142 3.36 4.61 -12.37
CA ASN A 142 2.97 3.89 -11.15
C ASN A 142 1.46 3.91 -10.87
N PHE A 143 0.64 4.46 -11.76
CA PHE A 143 -0.82 4.52 -11.64
C PHE A 143 -1.30 5.15 -10.34
N SER A 144 -0.60 6.18 -9.85
CA SER A 144 -0.95 6.87 -8.61
C SER A 144 -2.34 7.49 -8.68
N SER A 145 -3.06 7.42 -7.59
CA SER A 145 -4.30 8.14 -7.35
C SER A 145 -4.61 8.10 -5.86
N TYR A 146 -5.43 9.01 -5.38
CA TYR A 146 -5.81 9.03 -3.98
C TYR A 146 -6.48 7.71 -3.52
N VAL A 147 -7.30 7.11 -4.37
CA VAL A 147 -7.94 5.80 -4.07
C VAL A 147 -6.92 4.68 -4.01
N ARG A 148 -6.04 4.59 -5.03
CA ARG A 148 -5.00 3.54 -5.09
C ARG A 148 -4.03 3.66 -3.92
N ASP A 149 -3.60 4.89 -3.59
CA ASP A 149 -2.62 5.15 -2.54
C ASP A 149 -3.18 4.77 -1.17
N GLN A 150 -4.45 5.11 -0.87
CA GLN A 150 -5.12 4.65 0.35
C GLN A 150 -5.31 3.12 0.39
N ALA A 151 -5.70 2.53 -0.72
CA ALA A 151 -5.95 1.09 -0.79
C ALA A 151 -4.65 0.29 -0.58
N LEU A 152 -3.55 0.69 -1.23
CA LEU A 152 -2.24 0.06 -1.05
C LEU A 152 -1.75 0.21 0.40
N THR A 153 -1.86 1.41 0.97
CA THR A 153 -1.48 1.66 2.37
C THR A 153 -2.30 0.81 3.34
N LEU A 154 -3.61 0.73 3.16
CA LEU A 154 -4.47 -0.13 3.97
C LEU A 154 -4.09 -1.60 3.84
N ASN A 155 -3.76 -2.06 2.62
CA ASN A 155 -3.28 -3.43 2.40
C ASN A 155 -2.00 -3.70 3.18
N CYS A 156 -1.00 -2.81 3.09
CA CYS A 156 0.27 -2.94 3.81
C CYS A 156 0.08 -2.92 5.35
N LEU A 157 -0.83 -2.07 5.86
CA LEU A 157 -1.19 -2.05 7.29
C LEU A 157 -1.78 -3.40 7.74
N LEU A 158 -2.75 -3.93 6.98
CA LEU A 158 -3.38 -5.21 7.29
C LEU A 158 -2.39 -6.39 7.27
N GLU A 159 -1.32 -6.30 6.48
CA GLU A 159 -0.26 -7.30 6.41
C GLU A 159 0.73 -7.22 7.59
N THR A 160 1.12 -6.01 7.97
CA THR A 160 2.28 -5.81 8.85
C THR A 160 1.88 -5.36 10.26
N ASP A 161 0.81 -4.56 10.39
CA ASP A 161 0.27 -4.04 11.65
C ASP A 161 -1.26 -4.17 11.70
N PRO A 162 -1.77 -5.40 11.69
CA PRO A 162 -3.21 -5.66 11.53
C PRO A 162 -4.08 -5.15 12.67
N ASP A 163 -3.51 -4.78 13.81
CA ASP A 163 -4.21 -4.20 14.96
C ASP A 163 -4.14 -2.68 15.02
N ASN A 164 -3.59 -2.03 13.98
CA ASN A 164 -3.46 -0.59 13.92
C ASN A 164 -4.82 0.12 14.02
N ALA A 165 -4.92 1.06 14.95
CA ALA A 165 -6.18 1.79 15.23
C ALA A 165 -6.72 2.61 14.04
N GLN A 166 -5.89 2.91 13.04
CA GLN A 166 -6.30 3.65 11.85
C GLN A 166 -7.06 2.78 10.82
N ILE A 167 -6.90 1.46 10.86
CA ILE A 167 -7.47 0.52 9.87
C ILE A 167 -8.98 0.68 9.69
N PRO A 168 -9.83 0.69 10.75
CA PRO A 168 -11.27 0.81 10.57
C PRO A 168 -11.69 2.11 9.88
N ASN A 169 -11.04 3.21 10.21
CA ASN A 169 -11.33 4.51 9.59
C ASN A 169 -10.86 4.55 8.13
N MET A 170 -9.69 4.01 7.82
CA MET A 170 -9.18 3.92 6.46
C MET A 170 -10.06 3.03 5.59
N ALA A 171 -10.52 1.89 6.10
CA ALA A 171 -11.43 0.99 5.39
C ALA A 171 -12.78 1.68 5.09
N ARG A 172 -13.34 2.42 6.05
CA ARG A 172 -14.55 3.22 5.86
C ARG A 172 -14.35 4.27 4.77
N THR A 173 -13.28 5.05 4.87
CA THR A 173 -12.96 6.11 3.89
C THR A 173 -12.78 5.51 2.49
N LEU A 174 -12.03 4.43 2.36
CA LEU A 174 -11.84 3.74 1.08
C LEU A 174 -13.18 3.25 0.50
N SER A 175 -14.03 2.64 1.34
CA SER A 175 -15.37 2.21 0.91
C SER A 175 -16.24 3.36 0.41
N GLN A 176 -16.16 4.53 1.04
CA GLN A 176 -16.88 5.74 0.59
C GLN A 176 -16.32 6.26 -0.75
N LEU A 177 -14.99 6.29 -0.90
CA LEU A 177 -14.34 6.72 -2.13
C LEU A 177 -14.76 5.87 -3.32
N ILE A 178 -14.72 4.54 -3.21
CA ILE A 178 -15.09 3.65 -4.33
C ILE A 178 -16.58 3.71 -4.67
N LYS A 179 -17.45 4.03 -3.69
CA LYS A 179 -18.90 4.25 -3.94
C LYS A 179 -19.17 5.58 -4.65
N GLY A 180 -18.39 6.61 -4.34
CA GLY A 180 -18.55 7.95 -4.90
C GLY A 180 -17.99 8.11 -6.32
N GLU A 181 -17.02 7.27 -6.71
CA GLU A 181 -16.34 7.38 -8.00
C GLU A 181 -17.14 6.68 -9.12
N LYS A 182 -17.49 7.45 -10.15
CA LYS A 182 -18.18 6.90 -11.33
C LYS A 182 -17.29 5.97 -12.15
N TRP A 183 -15.99 6.16 -12.11
CA TRP A 183 -15.02 5.35 -12.82
C TRP A 183 -13.77 5.11 -11.97
N LEU A 184 -13.32 3.86 -11.93
CA LEU A 184 -12.10 3.43 -11.26
C LEU A 184 -11.22 2.69 -12.26
N SER A 185 -9.92 2.96 -12.25
CA SER A 185 -8.92 2.20 -13.01
C SER A 185 -8.80 0.77 -12.48
N THR A 186 -8.20 -0.11 -13.28
CA THR A 186 -7.94 -1.50 -12.88
C THR A 186 -7.09 -1.57 -11.59
N GLN A 187 -6.08 -0.69 -11.45
CA GLN A 187 -5.23 -0.64 -10.27
C GLN A 187 -6.00 -0.18 -9.02
N GLU A 188 -6.84 0.85 -9.14
CA GLU A 188 -7.69 1.30 -8.04
C GLU A 188 -8.62 0.20 -7.56
N ARG A 189 -9.28 -0.51 -8.50
CA ARG A 189 -10.17 -1.64 -8.16
C ARG A 189 -9.41 -2.79 -7.53
N ALA A 190 -8.28 -3.20 -8.11
CA ALA A 190 -7.50 -4.33 -7.62
C ALA A 190 -7.03 -4.11 -6.17
N PHE A 191 -6.40 -2.97 -5.87
CA PHE A 191 -5.94 -2.68 -4.52
C PHE A 191 -7.10 -2.44 -3.55
N ALA A 192 -8.18 -1.78 -3.98
CA ALA A 192 -9.34 -1.55 -3.11
C ALA A 192 -10.03 -2.87 -2.71
N PHE A 193 -10.26 -3.77 -3.66
CA PHE A 193 -10.86 -5.07 -3.37
C PHE A 193 -9.93 -5.96 -2.54
N LEU A 194 -8.62 -5.94 -2.79
CA LEU A 194 -7.65 -6.68 -2.00
C LEU A 194 -7.67 -6.21 -0.53
N ALA A 195 -7.54 -4.90 -0.30
CA ALA A 195 -7.51 -4.34 1.05
C ALA A 195 -8.83 -4.53 1.79
N LEU A 196 -9.97 -4.22 1.16
CA LEU A 196 -11.29 -4.38 1.79
C LEU A 196 -11.65 -5.85 2.00
N GLY A 197 -11.23 -6.74 1.11
CA GLY A 197 -11.40 -8.20 1.26
C GLY A 197 -10.61 -8.74 2.45
N LYS A 198 -9.33 -8.33 2.62
CA LYS A 198 -8.53 -8.68 3.81
C LYS A 198 -9.16 -8.13 5.10
N PHE A 199 -9.62 -6.88 5.08
CA PHE A 199 -10.32 -6.27 6.22
C PHE A 199 -11.59 -7.03 6.58
N ALA A 200 -12.44 -7.35 5.61
CA ALA A 200 -13.67 -8.11 5.82
C ALA A 200 -13.38 -9.51 6.39
N LYS A 201 -12.42 -10.24 5.79
CA LYS A 201 -12.03 -11.58 6.27
C LYS A 201 -11.59 -11.54 7.74
N ARG A 202 -10.83 -10.50 8.14
CA ARG A 202 -10.40 -10.34 9.53
C ARG A 202 -11.58 -10.01 10.45
N SER A 203 -12.51 -9.15 10.01
CA SER A 203 -13.68 -8.76 10.79
C SER A 203 -14.68 -9.92 11.01
N THR A 204 -14.79 -10.84 10.04
CA THR A 204 -15.68 -12.01 10.14
C THR A 204 -15.12 -13.13 11.03
N SER A 205 -13.84 -13.08 11.38
CA SER A 205 -13.25 -14.05 12.34
C SER A 205 -13.54 -13.70 13.81
N THR A 206 -14.22 -12.59 14.08
CA THR A 206 -14.71 -12.25 15.41
C THR A 206 -16.09 -12.91 15.63
N ASN A 207 -16.28 -13.65 16.74
CA ASN A 207 -17.56 -14.22 17.16
C ASN A 207 -18.54 -13.12 17.63
N VAL A 208 -18.82 -12.14 16.79
CA VAL A 208 -19.81 -11.10 17.07
C VAL A 208 -21.17 -11.64 16.67
N ARG A 209 -22.04 -11.85 17.65
CA ARG A 209 -23.46 -12.07 17.42
C ARG A 209 -24.15 -10.72 17.23
N ALA A 210 -24.71 -10.50 16.06
CA ALA A 210 -25.55 -9.35 15.79
C ALA A 210 -27.04 -9.75 15.83
N THR A 211 -27.83 -9.22 16.76
CA THR A 211 -29.28 -9.39 16.77
C THR A 211 -29.91 -8.21 16.02
N VAL A 212 -30.65 -8.51 14.98
CA VAL A 212 -31.34 -7.48 14.18
C VAL A 212 -32.80 -7.34 14.64
N PHE A 213 -33.22 -6.13 14.92
CA PHE A 213 -34.59 -5.80 15.27
C PHE A 213 -35.22 -4.87 14.22
N ALA A 214 -36.48 -5.09 13.87
CA ALA A 214 -37.31 -4.14 13.15
C ALA A 214 -38.64 -3.97 13.91
N ASP A 215 -39.02 -2.74 14.13
CA ASP A 215 -40.24 -2.37 14.87
C ASP A 215 -40.37 -3.06 16.25
N GLY A 216 -39.23 -3.23 16.94
CA GLY A 216 -39.17 -3.87 18.24
C GLY A 216 -39.30 -5.39 18.24
N LYS A 217 -39.38 -6.03 17.06
CA LYS A 217 -39.35 -7.49 16.91
C LYS A 217 -37.97 -7.94 16.45
N GLU A 218 -37.45 -8.97 17.08
CA GLU A 218 -36.23 -9.66 16.66
C GLU A 218 -36.46 -10.35 15.32
N LEU A 219 -35.62 -10.04 14.31
CA LEU A 219 -35.65 -10.64 12.97
C LEU A 219 -34.71 -11.79 12.83
N GLY A 220 -33.66 -11.83 13.65
CA GLY A 220 -32.67 -12.92 13.63
C GLY A 220 -31.38 -12.53 14.32
N VAL A 221 -30.57 -13.57 14.56
CA VAL A 221 -29.20 -13.47 15.09
C VAL A 221 -28.25 -13.96 14.02
N PHE A 222 -27.19 -13.19 13.73
CA PHE A 222 -26.20 -13.49 12.71
C PHE A 222 -24.81 -13.54 13.32
#